data_7921ba013d5c1d90887a2c4fc2da6f52
#
_entry.id   7921ba013d5c1d90887a2c4fc2da6f52
#
_cell.length_a   1.000
_cell.length_b   1.000
_cell.length_c   1.000
_cell.angle_alpha   90.00
_cell.angle_beta   90.00
_cell.angle_gamma   90.00
#
_symmetry.space_group_name_H-M   'P 1'
#
loop_
_entity.id
_entity.type
_entity.pdbx_description
1 polymer ?
#
loop_
_entity_poly.entity_id
_entity_poly.type
_entity_poly.pdbx_seq_one_letter_code
_entity_poly.pdbx_strand_id
1 'polypeptide(L)'
;MDTSKQAQQSYDAMVKKASPNSPILSNCVKAFVSGGLICVLGQALLMFYTKKGISEADAALWVSITLIGISAVLTAFGLYEKLGKFCGAGTIVPITGFANSVVSPAIEFKKEGMVFGMAAKMFIVAGPVIVYG
;
A
#
# COMPACT_ATOMS: atom_id res chain seq x y z
N MET A 1 24.97 -32.39 23.92
CA MET A 1 23.54 -32.28 23.61
C MET A 1 22.88 -31.02 24.19
N ASP A 2 23.45 -30.40 25.23
CA ASP A 2 22.92 -29.19 25.89
C ASP A 2 23.25 -27.85 25.18
N THR A 3 24.39 -27.76 24.53
CA THR A 3 24.84 -26.53 23.85
C THR A 3 23.94 -26.11 22.70
N SER A 4 23.35 -27.06 21.98
CA SER A 4 22.41 -26.76 20.90
C SER A 4 21.05 -26.21 21.41
N LYS A 5 20.59 -26.74 22.55
CA LYS A 5 19.32 -26.24 23.18
C LYS A 5 19.51 -24.87 23.80
N GLN A 6 20.67 -24.59 24.42
CA GLN A 6 20.98 -23.25 24.93
C GLN A 6 21.12 -22.22 23.80
N ALA A 7 21.77 -22.58 22.68
CA ALA A 7 21.86 -21.72 21.51
C ALA A 7 20.46 -21.43 20.90
N GLN A 8 19.61 -22.44 20.88
CA GLN A 8 18.22 -22.28 20.36
C GLN A 8 17.37 -21.39 21.27
N GLN A 9 17.49 -21.57 22.60
CA GLN A 9 16.80 -20.70 23.57
C GLN A 9 17.29 -19.25 23.53
N SER A 10 18.59 -19.02 23.38
CA SER A 10 19.12 -17.67 23.22
C SER A 10 18.71 -17.02 21.91
N TYR A 11 18.62 -17.78 20.82
CA TYR A 11 18.10 -17.31 19.53
C TYR A 11 16.60 -16.94 19.64
N ASP A 12 15.77 -17.80 20.23
CA ASP A 12 14.35 -17.54 20.44
C ASP A 12 14.12 -16.31 21.31
N ALA A 13 14.94 -16.08 22.33
CA ALA A 13 14.88 -14.88 23.15
C ALA A 13 15.25 -13.62 22.36
N MET A 14 16.26 -13.68 21.49
CA MET A 14 16.63 -12.59 20.59
C MET A 14 15.52 -12.30 19.56
N VAL A 15 14.92 -13.33 18.97
CA VAL A 15 13.81 -13.18 18.01
C VAL A 15 12.60 -12.55 18.68
N LYS A 16 12.20 -13.00 19.87
CA LYS A 16 11.09 -12.40 20.63
C LYS A 16 11.33 -10.93 20.97
N LYS A 17 12.58 -10.56 21.26
CA LYS A 17 12.96 -9.18 21.57
C LYS A 17 13.00 -8.29 20.33
N ALA A 18 13.42 -8.84 19.18
CA ALA A 18 13.49 -8.15 17.90
C ALA A 18 12.12 -8.04 17.18
N SER A 19 11.19 -8.94 17.49
CA SER A 19 9.84 -9.00 16.88
C SER A 19 8.77 -8.92 17.95
N PRO A 20 8.50 -7.73 18.53
CA PRO A 20 7.44 -7.56 19.51
C PRO A 20 6.07 -7.84 18.84
N ASN A 21 5.17 -8.46 19.61
CA ASN A 21 3.82 -8.74 19.13
C ASN A 21 3.09 -7.46 18.73
N SER A 22 2.59 -7.43 17.50
CA SER A 22 1.79 -6.30 17.00
C SER A 22 0.46 -6.21 17.76
N PRO A 23 -0.01 -5.02 18.15
CA PRO A 23 -1.31 -4.83 18.78
C PRO A 23 -2.44 -5.01 17.74
N ILE A 24 -2.85 -6.25 17.53
CA ILE A 24 -3.77 -6.67 16.45
C ILE A 24 -5.07 -5.86 16.49
N LEU A 25 -5.71 -5.73 17.65
CA LEU A 25 -6.99 -5.03 17.78
C LEU A 25 -6.89 -3.56 17.38
N SER A 26 -5.86 -2.86 17.86
CA SER A 26 -5.61 -1.45 17.51
C SER A 26 -5.36 -1.29 16.01
N ASN A 27 -4.56 -2.20 15.41
CA ASN A 27 -4.25 -2.18 14.00
C ASN A 27 -5.48 -2.49 13.13
N CYS A 28 -6.35 -3.42 13.56
CA CYS A 28 -7.62 -3.70 12.89
C CYS A 28 -8.55 -2.48 12.90
N VAL A 29 -8.69 -1.79 14.03
CA VAL A 29 -9.53 -0.59 14.11
C VAL A 29 -8.99 0.53 13.21
N LYS A 30 -7.68 0.78 13.24
CA LYS A 30 -7.06 1.78 12.35
C LYS A 30 -7.27 1.44 10.88
N ALA A 31 -7.06 0.17 10.49
CA ALA A 31 -7.25 -0.29 9.13
C ALA A 31 -8.71 -0.17 8.68
N PHE A 32 -9.67 -0.52 9.55
CA PHE A 32 -11.10 -0.39 9.26
C PHE A 32 -11.51 1.06 9.04
N VAL A 33 -11.11 1.96 9.93
CA VAL A 33 -11.45 3.39 9.83
C VAL A 33 -10.81 4.01 8.59
N SER A 34 -9.53 3.78 8.37
CA SER A 34 -8.82 4.37 7.24
C SER A 34 -9.29 3.81 5.89
N GLY A 35 -9.47 2.50 5.79
CA GLY A 35 -10.04 1.87 4.60
C GLY A 35 -11.47 2.33 4.33
N GLY A 36 -12.30 2.42 5.38
CA GLY A 36 -13.65 2.97 5.29
C GLY A 36 -13.70 4.42 4.78
N LEU A 37 -12.79 5.28 5.25
CA LEU A 37 -12.68 6.65 4.76
C LEU A 37 -12.30 6.72 3.26
N ILE A 38 -11.40 5.85 2.81
CA ILE A 38 -11.06 5.75 1.37
C ILE A 38 -12.28 5.29 0.56
N CYS A 39 -13.05 4.33 1.07
CA CYS A 39 -14.28 3.88 0.41
C CYS A 39 -15.34 4.99 0.34
N VAL A 40 -15.52 5.76 1.41
CA VAL A 40 -16.43 6.92 1.43
C VAL A 40 -16.00 7.97 0.41
N LEU A 41 -14.70 8.26 0.32
CA LEU A 41 -14.15 9.15 -0.69
C LEU A 41 -14.42 8.63 -2.10
N GLY A 42 -14.18 7.34 -2.35
CA GLY A 42 -14.47 6.69 -3.62
C GLY A 42 -15.95 6.79 -4.00
N GLN A 43 -16.86 6.54 -3.05
CA GLN A 43 -18.30 6.67 -3.26
C GLN A 43 -18.71 8.11 -3.54
N ALA A 44 -18.15 9.09 -2.85
CA ALA A 44 -18.42 10.51 -3.11
C ALA A 44 -17.97 10.93 -4.52
N LEU A 45 -16.81 10.46 -4.97
CA LEU A 45 -16.33 10.67 -6.33
C LEU A 45 -17.25 10.01 -7.37
N LEU A 46 -17.70 8.78 -7.11
CA LEU A 46 -18.62 8.07 -7.98
C LEU A 46 -19.93 8.87 -8.18
N MET A 47 -20.52 9.32 -7.07
CA MET A 47 -21.72 10.16 -7.10
C MET A 47 -21.49 11.49 -7.82
N PHE A 48 -20.32 12.07 -7.69
CA PHE A 48 -19.96 13.31 -8.40
C PHE A 48 -19.90 13.10 -9.91
N TYR A 49 -19.25 12.02 -10.37
CA TYR A 49 -19.14 11.72 -11.80
C TYR A 49 -20.47 11.32 -12.44
N THR A 50 -21.27 10.51 -11.74
CA THR A 50 -22.60 10.12 -12.24
C THR A 50 -23.56 11.31 -12.34
N LYS A 51 -23.51 12.26 -11.38
CA LYS A 51 -24.27 13.51 -11.47
C LYS A 51 -23.88 14.39 -12.65
N LYS A 52 -22.65 14.26 -13.17
CA LYS A 52 -22.19 14.94 -14.39
C LYS A 52 -22.64 14.26 -15.69
N GLY A 53 -23.41 13.18 -15.60
CA GLY A 53 -23.96 12.47 -16.76
C GLY A 53 -23.03 11.39 -17.31
N ILE A 54 -21.97 11.02 -16.59
CA ILE A 54 -21.07 9.91 -16.96
C ILE A 54 -21.78 8.60 -16.60
N SER A 55 -21.69 7.59 -17.49
CA SER A 55 -22.25 6.27 -17.22
C SER A 55 -21.63 5.67 -15.94
N GLU A 56 -22.36 4.83 -15.22
CA GLU A 56 -21.88 4.26 -13.95
C GLU A 56 -20.58 3.44 -14.14
N ALA A 57 -20.46 2.71 -15.25
CA ALA A 57 -19.28 1.96 -15.60
C ALA A 57 -18.05 2.87 -15.84
N ASP A 58 -18.22 3.95 -16.61
CA ASP A 58 -17.15 4.91 -16.86
C ASP A 58 -16.81 5.70 -15.59
N ALA A 59 -17.82 6.06 -14.77
CA ALA A 59 -17.60 6.75 -13.51
C ALA A 59 -16.73 5.93 -12.54
N ALA A 60 -16.91 4.61 -12.48
CA ALA A 60 -16.06 3.73 -11.68
C ALA A 60 -14.58 3.74 -12.14
N LEU A 61 -14.35 3.78 -13.46
CA LEU A 61 -13.01 3.93 -14.03
C LEU A 61 -12.40 5.29 -13.65
N TRP A 62 -13.17 6.38 -13.76
CA TRP A 62 -12.70 7.71 -13.38
C TRP A 62 -12.39 7.83 -11.88
N VAL A 63 -13.15 7.17 -11.02
CA VAL A 63 -12.86 7.08 -9.58
C VAL A 63 -11.51 6.42 -9.36
N SER A 64 -11.26 5.28 -10.03
CA SER A 64 -10.00 4.55 -9.91
C SER A 64 -8.80 5.41 -10.35
N ILE A 65 -8.91 6.07 -11.52
CA ILE A 65 -7.87 6.97 -12.04
C ILE A 65 -7.60 8.12 -11.06
N THR A 66 -8.66 8.72 -10.51
CA THR A 66 -8.53 9.83 -9.56
C THR A 66 -7.83 9.40 -8.27
N LEU A 67 -8.21 8.25 -7.70
CA LEU A 67 -7.58 7.71 -6.49
C LEU A 67 -6.11 7.33 -6.73
N ILE A 68 -5.79 6.76 -7.89
CA ILE A 68 -4.41 6.48 -8.29
C ILE A 68 -3.61 7.78 -8.39
N GLY A 69 -4.16 8.81 -9.02
CA GLY A 69 -3.52 10.13 -9.15
C GLY A 69 -3.25 10.77 -7.79
N ILE A 70 -4.23 10.76 -6.89
CA ILE A 70 -4.06 11.28 -5.51
C ILE A 70 -2.96 10.50 -4.78
N SER A 71 -2.97 9.18 -4.87
CA SER A 71 -1.94 8.34 -4.24
C SER A 71 -0.55 8.63 -4.80
N ALA A 72 -0.42 8.77 -6.12
CA ALA A 72 0.86 9.11 -6.77
C ALA A 72 1.41 10.45 -6.27
N VAL A 73 0.56 11.47 -6.16
CA VAL A 73 0.93 12.79 -5.63
C VAL A 73 1.37 12.69 -4.17
N LEU A 74 0.60 12.01 -3.32
CA LEU A 74 0.94 11.81 -1.92
C LEU A 74 2.26 11.03 -1.74
N THR A 75 2.51 10.07 -2.63
CA THR A 75 3.78 9.30 -2.66
C THR A 75 4.94 10.21 -3.06
N ALA A 76 4.77 11.05 -4.07
CA ALA A 76 5.80 11.99 -4.53
C ALA A 76 6.24 12.97 -3.43
N PHE A 77 5.32 13.38 -2.56
CA PHE A 77 5.62 14.22 -1.40
C PHE A 77 6.08 13.45 -0.15
N GLY A 78 6.21 12.12 -0.21
CA GLY A 78 6.58 11.29 0.95
C GLY A 78 5.51 11.23 2.06
N LEU A 79 4.29 11.69 1.77
CA LEU A 79 3.18 11.69 2.74
C LEU A 79 2.52 10.32 2.84
N TYR A 80 2.50 9.55 1.75
CA TYR A 80 1.86 8.25 1.73
C TYR A 80 2.52 7.24 2.68
N GLU A 81 3.84 7.29 2.83
CA GLU A 81 4.58 6.45 3.78
C GLU A 81 4.12 6.68 5.23
N LYS A 82 3.92 7.94 5.62
CA LYS A 82 3.43 8.31 6.96
C LYS A 82 2.00 7.80 7.18
N LEU A 83 1.14 7.95 6.16
CA LEU A 83 -0.22 7.41 6.18
C LEU A 83 -0.20 5.88 6.29
N GLY A 84 0.61 5.20 5.50
CA GLY A 84 0.74 3.74 5.51
C GLY A 84 1.20 3.20 6.87
N LYS A 85 2.15 3.83 7.52
CA LYS A 85 2.61 3.47 8.87
C LYS A 85 1.51 3.59 9.93
N PHE A 86 0.64 4.59 9.81
CA PHE A 86 -0.47 4.79 10.75
C PHE A 86 -1.68 3.90 10.45
N CYS A 87 -2.06 3.81 9.18
CA CYS A 87 -3.30 3.17 8.73
C CYS A 87 -3.13 1.67 8.45
N GLY A 88 -1.90 1.20 8.23
CA GLY A 88 -1.61 -0.21 7.94
C GLY A 88 -2.39 -0.74 6.74
N ALA A 89 -3.06 -1.88 6.91
CA ALA A 89 -3.81 -2.55 5.86
C ALA A 89 -4.92 -1.68 5.22
N GLY A 90 -5.44 -0.69 5.94
CA GLY A 90 -6.48 0.21 5.43
C GLY A 90 -6.06 1.05 4.22
N THR A 91 -4.76 1.31 4.04
CA THR A 91 -4.22 1.99 2.86
C THR A 91 -3.58 1.03 1.86
N ILE A 92 -3.23 -0.19 2.26
CA ILE A 92 -2.57 -1.19 1.40
C ILE A 92 -3.59 -1.91 0.53
N VAL A 93 -4.75 -2.28 1.08
CA VAL A 93 -5.79 -3.03 0.37
C VAL A 93 -6.44 -2.25 -0.78
N PRO A 94 -6.77 -0.95 -0.65
CA PRO A 94 -7.33 -0.18 -1.76
C PRO A 94 -6.32 0.04 -2.90
N ILE A 95 -6.84 0.43 -4.08
CA ILE A 95 -6.05 0.72 -5.29
C ILE A 95 -4.96 1.79 -5.05
N THR A 96 -5.15 2.63 -4.05
CA THR A 96 -4.17 3.64 -3.61
C THR A 96 -2.87 3.03 -3.11
N GLY A 97 -2.93 1.89 -2.41
CA GLY A 97 -1.76 1.15 -1.95
C GLY A 97 -0.98 0.54 -3.11
N PHE A 98 -1.68 -0.03 -4.07
CA PHE A 98 -1.03 -0.54 -5.29
C PHE A 98 -0.36 0.59 -6.08
N ALA A 99 -1.03 1.73 -6.26
CA ALA A 99 -0.44 2.90 -6.91
C ALA A 99 0.84 3.37 -6.21
N ASN A 100 0.84 3.45 -4.86
CA ASN A 100 2.05 3.78 -4.09
C ASN A 100 3.18 2.76 -4.31
N SER A 101 2.87 1.47 -4.36
CA SER A 101 3.86 0.41 -4.54
C SER A 101 4.56 0.44 -5.91
N VAL A 102 3.93 1.05 -6.90
CA VAL A 102 4.48 1.26 -8.26
C VAL A 102 5.24 2.59 -8.33
N VAL A 103 4.66 3.66 -7.78
CA VAL A 103 5.22 5.01 -7.88
C VAL A 103 6.46 5.19 -7.00
N SER A 104 6.49 4.59 -5.81
CA SER A 104 7.63 4.71 -4.89
C SER A 104 8.94 4.20 -5.51
N PRO A 105 9.02 2.97 -6.05
CA PRO A 105 10.22 2.53 -6.76
C PRO A 105 10.55 3.37 -8.00
N ALA A 106 9.52 3.86 -8.71
CA ALA A 106 9.75 4.73 -9.87
C ALA A 106 10.51 6.01 -9.50
N ILE A 107 10.20 6.59 -8.35
CA ILE A 107 10.86 7.80 -7.86
C ILE A 107 12.26 7.47 -7.33
N GLU A 108 12.38 6.41 -6.52
CA GLU A 108 13.61 6.02 -5.85
C GLU A 108 14.71 5.63 -6.84
N PHE A 109 14.37 4.81 -7.83
CA PHE A 109 15.32 4.25 -8.80
C PHE A 109 15.41 5.07 -10.10
N LYS A 110 14.84 6.27 -10.14
CA LYS A 110 14.88 7.14 -11.34
C LYS A 110 16.30 7.42 -11.82
N LYS A 111 17.26 7.54 -10.90
CA LYS A 111 18.68 7.82 -11.22
C LYS A 111 19.41 6.62 -11.83
N GLU A 112 18.90 5.41 -11.67
CA GLU A 112 19.49 4.18 -12.21
C GLU A 112 19.11 3.91 -13.67
N GLY A 113 18.35 4.81 -14.29
CA GLY A 113 17.90 4.73 -15.68
C GLY A 113 16.45 4.25 -15.83
N MET A 114 15.88 4.49 -17.02
CA MET A 114 14.46 4.26 -17.26
C MET A 114 14.11 2.78 -17.33
N VAL A 115 14.92 1.95 -18.00
CA VAL A 115 14.60 0.54 -18.26
C VAL A 115 15.07 -0.36 -17.12
N PHE A 116 16.35 -0.38 -16.82
CA PHE A 116 16.94 -1.28 -15.81
C PHE A 116 16.76 -0.79 -14.37
N GLY A 117 16.63 0.49 -14.15
CA GLY A 117 16.32 1.07 -12.86
C GLY A 117 14.81 1.13 -12.64
N MET A 118 14.17 2.19 -13.09
CA MET A 118 12.78 2.51 -12.81
C MET A 118 11.81 1.40 -13.22
N ALA A 119 11.77 1.00 -14.48
CA ALA A 119 10.80 0.04 -14.98
C ALA A 119 10.98 -1.34 -14.33
N ALA A 120 12.22 -1.85 -14.25
CA ALA A 120 12.48 -3.13 -13.61
C ALA A 120 12.01 -3.17 -12.15
N LYS A 121 12.24 -2.09 -11.39
CA LYS A 121 11.85 -2.00 -9.98
C LYS A 121 10.35 -1.84 -9.79
N MET A 122 9.65 -1.12 -10.66
CA MET A 122 8.18 -1.04 -10.65
C MET A 122 7.55 -2.41 -10.83
N PHE A 123 8.08 -3.24 -11.74
CA PHE A 123 7.56 -4.58 -12.03
C PHE A 123 7.87 -5.63 -10.95
N ILE A 124 8.76 -5.37 -10.00
CA ILE A 124 9.00 -6.28 -8.87
C ILE A 124 7.70 -6.50 -8.06
N VAL A 125 6.90 -5.45 -7.86
CA VAL A 125 5.62 -5.54 -7.16
C VAL A 125 4.46 -5.69 -8.14
N ALA A 126 4.42 -4.88 -9.21
CA ALA A 126 3.34 -4.89 -10.17
C ALA A 126 3.26 -6.20 -10.97
N GLY A 127 4.41 -6.81 -11.28
CA GLY A 127 4.47 -8.07 -12.05
C GLY A 127 3.68 -9.21 -11.41
N PRO A 128 3.96 -9.60 -10.16
CA PRO A 128 3.20 -10.62 -9.45
C PRO A 128 1.70 -10.32 -9.36
N VAL A 129 1.32 -9.07 -9.16
CA VAL A 129 -0.11 -8.68 -9.11
C VAL A 129 -0.78 -8.88 -10.46
N ILE A 130 -0.11 -8.57 -11.57
CA ILE A 130 -0.64 -8.79 -12.94
C ILE A 130 -0.75 -10.28 -13.26
N VAL A 131 0.18 -11.12 -12.75
CA VAL A 131 0.22 -12.55 -13.06
C VAL A 131 -0.75 -13.36 -12.21
N TYR A 132 -0.92 -12.99 -10.93
CA TYR A 132 -1.68 -13.77 -9.95
C TYR A 132 -2.97 -13.10 -9.49
N GLY A 133 -3.19 -11.82 -9.81
CA GLY A 133 -4.41 -11.06 -9.49
C GLY A 133 -5.39 -11.16 -10.63
#